data_3ec683de26cff2e59d55d612160266ff
#
_entry.id   3ec683de26cff2e59d55d612160266ff
#
_cell.length_a   1.000
_cell.length_b   1.000
_cell.length_c   1.000
_cell.angle_alpha   90.00
_cell.angle_beta   90.00
_cell.angle_gamma   90.00
#
_symmetry.space_group_name_H-M   'P 1'
#
loop_
_entity.id
_entity.type
_entity.pdbx_description
1 polymer ?
#
loop_
_entity_poly.entity_id
_entity_poly.type
_entity_poly.pdbx_seq_one_letter_code
_entity_poly.pdbx_strand_id
1 'polypeptide(L)'
;DGKYLYFVSDAVGGFGGKDIFRARVAGNDFGPMENLGEEINTPGDEMFPYVRDSVTLYFASNGHPGMGGLDLFKATQDSTGKWKVENLGAPINSMADDFGITFAGKEERGFFCSNRNDARGYDHIYSFERPTITIFIEGIVNDVDEYPIEDATVRIVGKDGLNVKVPVKKDGTYRVELERDIRYVMMASARGYLNQNYELHTGPEEKNETYIVDFFLSPISKPVVIDNIFYDFDKATLRPESKKALDEMIK
;
A
#
# COMPACT_ATOMS: atom_id res chain seq x y z
N ASP A 1 6.54 19.07 -12.30
CA ASP A 1 7.84 18.47 -12.69
C ASP A 1 8.71 19.44 -13.50
N GLY A 2 8.19 20.67 -13.76
CA GLY A 2 8.87 21.70 -14.54
C GLY A 2 8.91 21.46 -16.05
N LYS A 3 8.27 20.38 -16.54
CA LYS A 3 8.21 20.05 -17.97
C LYS A 3 6.96 20.57 -18.64
N TYR A 4 5.85 20.60 -17.91
CA TYR A 4 4.54 21.04 -18.40
C TYR A 4 3.93 22.08 -17.46
N LEU A 5 3.28 23.08 -18.06
CA LEU A 5 2.30 23.94 -17.40
C LEU A 5 0.92 23.35 -17.61
N TYR A 6 0.18 23.10 -16.54
CA TYR A 6 -1.22 22.68 -16.58
C TYR A 6 -2.09 23.90 -16.30
N PHE A 7 -3.16 24.05 -17.06
CA PHE A 7 -4.05 25.19 -16.95
C PHE A 7 -5.47 24.84 -17.40
N VAL A 8 -6.42 25.69 -17.08
CA VAL A 8 -7.85 25.53 -17.41
C VAL A 8 -8.21 26.52 -18.51
N SER A 9 -8.98 26.07 -19.48
CA SER A 9 -9.47 26.91 -20.58
C SER A 9 -10.82 26.41 -21.11
N ASP A 10 -11.63 27.33 -21.60
CA ASP A 10 -12.85 27.11 -22.43
C ASP A 10 -12.56 27.21 -23.94
N ALA A 11 -11.31 26.93 -24.33
CA ALA A 11 -10.88 27.03 -25.73
C ALA A 11 -11.66 26.08 -26.65
N VAL A 12 -11.85 26.49 -27.87
CA VAL A 12 -12.52 25.70 -28.92
C VAL A 12 -11.75 24.39 -29.14
N GLY A 13 -12.46 23.26 -29.13
CA GLY A 13 -11.89 21.92 -29.25
C GLY A 13 -11.73 21.18 -27.91
N GLY A 14 -12.34 21.72 -26.82
CA GLY A 14 -12.57 21.05 -25.58
C GLY A 14 -13.70 20.03 -25.63
N PHE A 15 -13.92 19.34 -24.50
CA PHE A 15 -14.97 18.33 -24.33
C PHE A 15 -16.24 18.93 -23.72
N GLY A 16 -16.11 20.04 -22.97
CA GLY A 16 -17.20 20.62 -22.24
C GLY A 16 -17.10 22.12 -22.02
N GLY A 17 -17.36 22.55 -20.79
CA GLY A 17 -17.27 23.94 -20.38
C GLY A 17 -15.82 24.39 -20.23
N LYS A 18 -15.21 24.09 -19.10
CA LYS A 18 -13.78 24.34 -18.83
C LYS A 18 -13.04 23.03 -18.79
N ASP A 19 -12.04 22.90 -19.61
CA ASP A 19 -11.20 21.73 -19.73
C ASP A 19 -9.79 21.99 -19.17
N ILE A 20 -9.13 20.94 -18.72
CA ILE A 20 -7.72 20.97 -18.34
C ILE A 20 -6.87 20.69 -19.57
N PHE A 21 -5.95 21.62 -19.83
CA PHE A 21 -4.93 21.56 -20.87
C PHE A 21 -3.55 21.55 -20.24
N ARG A 22 -2.56 21.15 -21.02
CA ARG A 22 -1.14 21.33 -20.67
C ARG A 22 -0.38 21.94 -21.85
N ALA A 23 0.71 22.64 -21.55
CA ALA A 23 1.68 23.07 -22.54
C ALA A 23 3.09 22.72 -22.07
N ARG A 24 3.94 22.29 -23.01
CA ARG A 24 5.34 22.00 -22.69
C ARG A 24 6.10 23.30 -22.37
N VAL A 25 6.84 23.31 -21.28
CA VAL A 25 7.70 24.44 -20.92
C VAL A 25 9.02 24.33 -21.70
N ALA A 26 9.39 25.39 -22.43
CA ALA A 26 10.59 25.47 -23.27
C ALA A 26 11.36 26.77 -22.95
N GLY A 27 12.13 26.74 -21.87
CA GLY A 27 12.80 27.95 -21.36
C GLY A 27 11.79 28.96 -20.83
N ASN A 28 11.70 30.14 -21.46
CA ASN A 28 10.70 31.16 -21.12
C ASN A 28 9.45 31.11 -22.01
N ASP A 29 9.37 30.16 -22.93
CA ASP A 29 8.26 29.98 -23.84
C ASP A 29 7.45 28.71 -23.54
N PHE A 30 6.27 28.62 -24.15
CA PHE A 30 5.38 27.46 -24.02
C PHE A 30 5.11 26.87 -25.40
N GLY A 31 5.08 25.55 -25.46
CA GLY A 31 4.68 24.82 -26.64
C GLY A 31 3.15 24.96 -26.91
N PRO A 32 2.65 24.27 -27.96
CA PRO A 32 1.23 24.21 -28.23
C PRO A 32 0.46 23.67 -27.02
N MET A 33 -0.76 24.17 -26.82
CA MET A 33 -1.65 23.61 -25.82
C MET A 33 -2.16 22.25 -26.27
N GLU A 34 -2.17 21.30 -25.34
CA GLU A 34 -2.67 19.94 -25.52
C GLU A 34 -3.83 19.72 -24.53
N ASN A 35 -5.01 19.33 -25.03
CA ASN A 35 -6.10 18.89 -24.16
C ASN A 35 -5.73 17.53 -23.52
N LEU A 36 -6.04 17.33 -22.25
CA LEU A 36 -5.69 16.07 -21.55
C LEU A 36 -6.52 14.86 -21.93
N GLY A 37 -7.55 15.04 -22.76
CA GLY A 37 -8.37 13.97 -23.29
C GLY A 37 -9.60 13.65 -22.46
N GLU A 38 -10.43 12.74 -22.98
CA GLU A 38 -11.75 12.37 -22.45
C GLU A 38 -11.72 11.61 -21.11
N GLU A 39 -10.57 11.07 -20.74
CA GLU A 39 -10.44 10.46 -19.42
C GLU A 39 -10.40 11.50 -18.30
N ILE A 40 -9.89 12.71 -18.59
CA ILE A 40 -9.81 13.82 -17.63
C ILE A 40 -10.96 14.78 -17.82
N ASN A 41 -11.22 15.21 -19.08
CA ASN A 41 -12.17 16.25 -19.42
C ASN A 41 -13.53 15.66 -19.81
N THR A 42 -14.59 16.27 -19.32
CA THR A 42 -15.98 15.84 -19.50
C THR A 42 -16.82 16.93 -20.16
N PRO A 43 -18.12 16.71 -20.44
CA PRO A 43 -19.01 17.79 -20.83
C PRO A 43 -19.24 18.88 -19.76
N GLY A 44 -18.80 18.65 -18.53
CA GLY A 44 -18.85 19.61 -17.43
C GLY A 44 -17.66 20.57 -17.41
N ASP A 45 -17.32 21.02 -16.21
CA ASP A 45 -16.17 21.87 -15.95
C ASP A 45 -15.11 21.07 -15.19
N GLU A 46 -13.86 21.06 -15.66
CA GLU A 46 -12.68 20.56 -14.96
C GLU A 46 -11.79 21.74 -14.58
N MET A 47 -11.52 21.86 -13.27
CA MET A 47 -10.87 23.07 -12.72
C MET A 47 -9.83 22.73 -11.67
N PHE A 48 -9.01 23.71 -11.29
CA PHE A 48 -8.05 23.66 -10.20
C PHE A 48 -7.04 22.50 -10.30
N PRO A 49 -6.34 22.33 -11.45
CA PRO A 49 -5.36 21.26 -11.58
C PRO A 49 -4.18 21.46 -10.62
N TYR A 50 -3.84 20.41 -9.87
CA TYR A 50 -2.67 20.33 -8.99
C TYR A 50 -1.82 19.14 -9.35
N VAL A 51 -0.61 19.37 -9.85
CA VAL A 51 0.35 18.33 -10.22
C VAL A 51 1.11 17.88 -8.97
N ARG A 52 0.88 16.66 -8.53
CA ARG A 52 1.54 16.06 -7.36
C ARG A 52 2.96 15.59 -7.69
N ASP A 53 3.08 14.91 -8.84
CA ASP A 53 4.32 14.38 -9.40
C ASP A 53 4.17 14.18 -10.93
N SER A 54 5.11 13.47 -11.56
CA SER A 54 5.13 13.29 -13.03
C SER A 54 3.97 12.45 -13.60
N VAL A 55 3.25 11.72 -12.75
CA VAL A 55 2.18 10.77 -13.15
C VAL A 55 0.87 10.99 -12.39
N THR A 56 0.84 11.93 -11.43
CA THR A 56 -0.32 12.15 -10.56
C THR A 56 -0.80 13.60 -10.65
N LEU A 57 -2.07 13.77 -11.03
CA LEU A 57 -2.78 15.03 -11.12
C LEU A 57 -4.01 14.99 -10.23
N TYR A 58 -4.25 16.04 -9.47
CA TYR A 58 -5.52 16.29 -8.77
C TYR A 58 -6.25 17.41 -9.45
N PHE A 59 -7.58 17.35 -9.48
CA PHE A 59 -8.43 18.37 -10.06
C PHE A 59 -9.85 18.33 -9.47
N ALA A 60 -10.63 19.36 -9.71
CA ALA A 60 -12.05 19.37 -9.37
C ALA A 60 -12.89 19.27 -10.64
N SER A 61 -14.00 18.54 -10.59
CA SER A 61 -14.94 18.41 -11.70
C SER A 61 -16.38 18.33 -11.22
N ASN A 62 -17.29 18.87 -12.01
CA ASN A 62 -18.74 18.68 -11.87
C ASN A 62 -19.33 17.78 -12.97
N GLY A 63 -18.51 17.26 -13.87
CA GLY A 63 -18.92 16.37 -14.95
C GLY A 63 -18.63 14.90 -14.71
N HIS A 64 -17.61 14.57 -13.91
CA HIS A 64 -17.38 13.20 -13.44
C HIS A 64 -18.40 12.79 -12.38
N PRO A 65 -18.73 11.49 -12.24
CA PRO A 65 -19.60 10.99 -11.18
C PRO A 65 -19.08 11.38 -9.79
N GLY A 66 -19.83 12.20 -9.09
CA GLY A 66 -19.45 12.81 -7.82
C GLY A 66 -20.54 12.73 -6.76
N MET A 67 -20.34 13.48 -5.66
CA MET A 67 -21.25 13.56 -4.52
C MET A 67 -21.98 14.90 -4.45
N GLY A 68 -21.37 15.96 -5.00
CA GLY A 68 -21.83 17.34 -4.89
C GLY A 68 -21.85 18.09 -6.23
N GLY A 69 -21.47 19.34 -6.16
CA GLY A 69 -21.24 20.18 -7.34
C GLY A 69 -19.85 19.91 -7.92
N LEU A 70 -18.84 20.68 -7.53
CA LEU A 70 -17.46 20.33 -7.80
C LEU A 70 -17.00 19.28 -6.79
N ASP A 71 -16.46 18.19 -7.28
CA ASP A 71 -15.81 17.16 -6.47
C ASP A 71 -14.33 17.03 -6.83
N LEU A 72 -13.50 16.67 -5.87
CA LEU A 72 -12.07 16.43 -6.04
C LEU A 72 -11.80 15.02 -6.57
N PHE A 73 -10.97 14.95 -7.60
CA PHE A 73 -10.53 13.71 -8.25
C PHE A 73 -9.02 13.60 -8.25
N LYS A 74 -8.54 12.37 -8.26
CA LYS A 74 -7.15 12.00 -8.51
C LYS A 74 -7.07 11.29 -9.85
N ALA A 75 -6.19 11.75 -10.73
CA ALA A 75 -5.83 11.06 -11.96
C ALA A 75 -4.41 10.52 -11.84
N THR A 76 -4.20 9.25 -12.21
CA THR A 76 -2.89 8.61 -12.25
C THR A 76 -2.63 8.12 -13.66
N GLN A 77 -1.46 8.47 -14.21
CA GLN A 77 -1.07 8.05 -15.56
C GLN A 77 -0.30 6.74 -15.48
N ASP A 78 -0.73 5.75 -16.27
CA ASP A 78 -0.04 4.46 -16.35
C ASP A 78 1.21 4.53 -17.26
N SER A 79 1.93 3.40 -17.38
CA SER A 79 3.12 3.29 -18.22
C SER A 79 2.87 3.48 -19.72
N THR A 80 1.62 3.40 -20.18
CA THR A 80 1.20 3.64 -21.57
C THR A 80 0.83 5.10 -21.81
N GLY A 81 0.77 5.90 -20.75
CA GLY A 81 0.36 7.31 -20.81
C GLY A 81 -1.16 7.53 -20.65
N LYS A 82 -1.93 6.48 -20.36
CA LYS A 82 -3.37 6.57 -20.17
C LYS A 82 -3.70 6.99 -18.75
N TRP A 83 -4.68 7.89 -18.58
CA TRP A 83 -5.16 8.34 -17.29
C TRP A 83 -6.22 7.41 -16.70
N LYS A 84 -6.12 7.14 -15.41
CA LYS A 84 -7.14 6.54 -14.58
C LYS A 84 -7.61 7.58 -13.57
N VAL A 85 -8.90 7.89 -13.58
CA VAL A 85 -9.51 8.90 -12.69
C VAL A 85 -10.25 8.21 -11.56
N GLU A 86 -10.06 8.70 -10.34
CA GLU A 86 -10.69 8.20 -9.12
C GLU A 86 -11.27 9.38 -8.33
N ASN A 87 -12.54 9.28 -7.90
CA ASN A 87 -13.14 10.22 -6.96
C ASN A 87 -12.51 10.05 -5.58
N LEU A 88 -12.12 11.15 -4.92
CA LEU A 88 -11.53 11.07 -3.58
C LEU A 88 -12.53 10.63 -2.49
N GLY A 89 -13.82 10.76 -2.75
CA GLY A 89 -14.88 10.34 -1.84
C GLY A 89 -14.91 11.11 -0.51
N ALA A 90 -15.82 10.71 0.36
CA ALA A 90 -15.88 11.25 1.71
C ALA A 90 -14.67 10.78 2.54
N PRO A 91 -14.14 11.62 3.47
CA PRO A 91 -14.64 12.93 3.88
C PRO A 91 -14.11 14.12 3.07
N ILE A 92 -13.27 13.88 2.05
CA ILE A 92 -12.72 14.95 1.21
C ILE A 92 -13.84 15.59 0.40
N ASN A 93 -14.60 14.80 -0.35
CA ASN A 93 -15.77 15.24 -1.07
C ASN A 93 -17.03 15.20 -0.20
N SER A 94 -17.98 16.09 -0.50
CA SER A 94 -19.25 16.27 0.20
C SER A 94 -20.39 16.50 -0.80
N MET A 95 -21.59 16.85 -0.33
CA MET A 95 -22.69 17.29 -1.18
C MET A 95 -22.59 18.77 -1.64
N ALA A 96 -21.50 19.44 -1.29
CA ALA A 96 -21.22 20.83 -1.63
C ALA A 96 -20.17 20.89 -2.77
N ASP A 97 -19.59 22.07 -3.03
CA ASP A 97 -18.43 22.21 -3.90
C ASP A 97 -17.16 21.95 -3.11
N ASP A 98 -16.31 21.05 -3.62
CA ASP A 98 -15.02 20.67 -3.04
C ASP A 98 -13.94 20.81 -4.11
N PHE A 99 -12.94 21.68 -3.89
CA PHE A 99 -11.98 22.05 -4.93
C PHE A 99 -10.65 22.55 -4.38
N GLY A 100 -9.67 22.79 -5.26
CA GLY A 100 -8.43 23.50 -4.96
C GLY A 100 -7.52 22.78 -3.96
N ILE A 101 -7.38 21.46 -4.08
CA ILE A 101 -6.52 20.66 -3.19
C ILE A 101 -5.04 21.01 -3.36
N THR A 102 -4.33 21.09 -2.25
CA THR A 102 -2.87 21.29 -2.20
C THR A 102 -2.27 20.39 -1.14
N PHE A 103 -0.99 20.07 -1.25
CA PHE A 103 -0.27 19.20 -0.32
C PHE A 103 0.96 19.90 0.28
N ALA A 104 1.30 19.55 1.51
CA ALA A 104 2.50 20.01 2.19
C ALA A 104 3.73 19.20 1.74
N GLY A 105 4.34 19.63 0.65
CA GLY A 105 5.49 18.92 0.07
C GLY A 105 5.13 17.50 -0.38
N LYS A 106 5.83 16.49 0.14
CA LYS A 106 5.57 15.06 -0.17
C LYS A 106 4.61 14.39 0.83
N GLU A 107 4.19 15.08 1.87
CA GLU A 107 3.34 14.53 2.91
C GLU A 107 1.89 14.33 2.42
N GLU A 108 1.18 13.37 2.99
CA GLU A 108 -0.23 13.10 2.71
C GLU A 108 -1.16 13.97 3.59
N ARG A 109 -0.79 15.24 3.72
CA ARG A 109 -1.59 16.29 4.38
C ARG A 109 -1.57 17.57 3.56
N GLY A 110 -2.58 18.39 3.73
CA GLY A 110 -2.70 19.63 2.98
C GLY A 110 -3.98 20.37 3.26
N PHE A 111 -4.42 21.11 2.25
CA PHE A 111 -5.61 21.94 2.32
C PHE A 111 -6.45 21.78 1.06
N PHE A 112 -7.74 22.00 1.19
CA PHE A 112 -8.68 22.13 0.07
C PHE A 112 -9.76 23.16 0.42
N CYS A 113 -10.49 23.63 -0.56
CA CYS A 113 -11.58 24.56 -0.39
C CYS A 113 -12.94 23.84 -0.49
N SER A 114 -13.90 24.28 0.34
CA SER A 114 -15.27 23.77 0.26
C SER A 114 -16.25 24.80 0.83
N ASN A 115 -17.47 24.83 0.28
CA ASN A 115 -18.58 25.60 0.82
C ASN A 115 -19.51 24.75 1.69
N ARG A 116 -19.08 23.55 2.07
CA ARG A 116 -19.83 22.69 2.99
C ARG A 116 -20.11 23.40 4.32
N ASN A 117 -21.31 23.14 4.87
CA ASN A 117 -21.74 23.69 6.16
C ASN A 117 -21.88 25.23 6.24
N ASP A 118 -21.76 25.96 5.14
CA ASP A 118 -22.08 27.40 5.12
C ASP A 118 -23.41 27.66 4.38
N ALA A 119 -24.43 28.06 5.13
CA ALA A 119 -25.75 28.33 4.57
C ALA A 119 -25.76 29.51 3.58
N ARG A 120 -24.73 30.33 3.54
CA ARG A 120 -24.58 31.45 2.58
C ARG A 120 -23.82 31.07 1.32
N GLY A 121 -23.24 29.83 1.30
CA GLY A 121 -22.45 29.31 0.19
C GLY A 121 -21.04 29.90 0.06
N TYR A 122 -20.47 30.44 1.16
CA TYR A 122 -19.09 30.91 1.13
C TYR A 122 -18.09 29.75 1.21
N ASP A 123 -17.00 29.88 0.48
CA ASP A 123 -15.91 28.91 0.49
C ASP A 123 -15.03 29.06 1.73
N HIS A 124 -14.66 27.94 2.32
CA HIS A 124 -13.76 27.85 3.45
C HIS A 124 -12.59 26.95 3.11
N ILE A 125 -11.46 27.18 3.77
CA ILE A 125 -10.27 26.32 3.66
C ILE A 125 -10.32 25.25 4.74
N TYR A 126 -10.28 24.00 4.34
CA TYR A 126 -10.20 22.83 5.21
C TYR A 126 -8.81 22.22 5.15
N SER A 127 -8.32 21.76 6.28
CA SER A 127 -7.10 20.93 6.33
C SER A 127 -7.48 19.47 6.26
N PHE A 128 -6.64 18.67 5.64
CA PHE A 128 -6.74 17.22 5.69
C PHE A 128 -5.38 16.61 6.04
N GLU A 129 -5.43 15.46 6.67
CA GLU A 129 -4.28 14.63 6.93
C GLU A 129 -4.72 13.17 6.73
N ARG A 130 -4.02 12.48 5.84
CA ARG A 130 -4.16 11.03 5.67
C ARG A 130 -3.10 10.39 6.54
N PRO A 131 -3.47 9.71 7.64
CA PRO A 131 -2.49 9.04 8.47
C PRO A 131 -1.73 8.00 7.64
N THR A 132 -0.40 8.03 7.71
CA THR A 132 0.42 6.94 7.17
C THR A 132 0.20 5.75 8.08
N ILE A 133 -0.48 4.75 7.55
CA ILE A 133 -0.69 3.49 8.28
C ILE A 133 0.59 2.68 8.15
N THR A 134 1.21 2.39 9.28
CA THR A 134 2.41 1.57 9.37
C THR A 134 2.06 0.23 9.99
N ILE A 135 2.36 -0.83 9.28
CA ILE A 135 2.21 -2.21 9.74
C ILE A 135 3.59 -2.73 10.12
N PHE A 136 3.72 -3.21 11.34
CA PHE A 136 4.94 -3.88 11.78
C PHE A 136 4.69 -5.35 12.06
N ILE A 137 5.72 -6.15 11.86
CA ILE A 137 5.84 -7.45 12.47
C ILE A 137 7.04 -7.44 13.41
N GLU A 138 6.88 -7.96 14.61
CA GLU A 138 7.94 -8.12 15.57
C GLU A 138 7.77 -9.44 16.34
N GLY A 139 8.80 -9.86 17.00
CA GLY A 139 8.79 -11.05 17.82
C GLY A 139 10.18 -11.44 18.27
N ILE A 140 10.30 -12.64 18.83
CA ILE A 140 11.55 -13.22 19.30
C ILE A 140 11.89 -14.50 18.55
N VAL A 141 13.17 -14.82 18.49
CA VAL A 141 13.67 -16.11 18.03
C VAL A 141 14.49 -16.73 19.15
N ASN A 142 13.88 -17.68 19.83
CA ASN A 142 14.47 -18.40 20.96
C ASN A 142 14.64 -19.88 20.63
N ASP A 143 15.39 -20.56 21.44
CA ASP A 143 15.38 -22.03 21.47
C ASP A 143 14.17 -22.55 22.27
N VAL A 144 13.98 -23.86 22.29
CA VAL A 144 12.89 -24.52 23.03
C VAL A 144 13.00 -24.40 24.55
N ASP A 145 14.14 -23.95 25.07
CA ASP A 145 14.39 -23.70 26.48
C ASP A 145 14.28 -22.18 26.80
N GLU A 146 13.71 -21.39 25.84
CA GLU A 146 13.44 -19.94 25.89
C GLU A 146 14.70 -19.05 25.94
N TYR A 147 15.85 -19.54 25.51
CA TYR A 147 17.06 -18.73 25.39
C TYR A 147 17.15 -18.07 24.01
N PRO A 148 17.50 -16.76 23.93
CA PRO A 148 17.69 -16.08 22.67
C PRO A 148 18.76 -16.72 21.78
N ILE A 149 18.49 -16.81 20.48
CA ILE A 149 19.45 -17.31 19.49
C ILE A 149 20.06 -16.13 18.74
N GLU A 150 21.23 -15.66 19.17
CA GLU A 150 21.87 -14.44 18.64
C GLU A 150 22.18 -14.47 17.13
N ASP A 151 22.54 -15.64 16.56
CA ASP A 151 22.88 -15.81 15.16
C ASP A 151 21.68 -16.20 14.27
N ALA A 152 20.47 -16.10 14.81
CA ALA A 152 19.26 -16.39 14.07
C ALA A 152 18.95 -15.32 13.01
N THR A 153 18.23 -15.72 11.99
CA THR A 153 17.72 -14.82 10.95
C THR A 153 16.28 -15.16 10.63
N VAL A 154 15.46 -14.12 10.41
CA VAL A 154 14.10 -14.26 9.92
C VAL A 154 14.07 -13.80 8.47
N ARG A 155 13.75 -14.69 7.55
CA ARG A 155 13.50 -14.36 6.15
C ARG A 155 12.02 -14.13 5.95
N ILE A 156 11.66 -13.03 5.28
CA ILE A 156 10.28 -12.66 5.00
C ILE A 156 10.14 -12.47 3.49
N VAL A 157 9.19 -13.17 2.90
CA VAL A 157 8.86 -13.11 1.47
C VAL A 157 7.40 -12.77 1.31
N GLY A 158 7.11 -11.68 0.62
CA GLY A 158 5.75 -11.18 0.37
C GLY A 158 5.33 -11.31 -1.08
N LYS A 159 4.02 -11.35 -1.32
CA LYS A 159 3.45 -11.30 -2.70
C LYS A 159 3.60 -9.91 -3.34
N ASP A 160 3.92 -8.88 -2.57
CA ASP A 160 4.30 -7.53 -3.00
C ASP A 160 5.71 -7.44 -3.62
N GLY A 161 6.46 -8.55 -3.58
CA GLY A 161 7.86 -8.63 -4.02
C GLY A 161 8.87 -8.41 -2.90
N LEU A 162 8.45 -8.18 -1.67
CA LEU A 162 9.35 -8.12 -0.51
C LEU A 162 10.09 -9.46 -0.37
N ASN A 163 11.41 -9.38 -0.22
CA ASN A 163 12.27 -10.54 0.05
C ASN A 163 13.47 -10.06 0.88
N VAL A 164 13.28 -10.04 2.18
CA VAL A 164 14.26 -9.55 3.14
C VAL A 164 14.74 -10.65 4.07
N LYS A 165 15.99 -10.55 4.48
CA LYS A 165 16.59 -11.38 5.52
C LYS A 165 16.98 -10.48 6.68
N VAL A 166 16.32 -10.64 7.81
CA VAL A 166 16.45 -9.80 8.98
C VAL A 166 17.32 -10.56 10.01
N PRO A 167 18.49 -10.01 10.37
CA PRO A 167 19.26 -10.55 11.49
C PRO A 167 18.50 -10.28 12.79
N VAL A 168 18.47 -11.29 13.66
CA VAL A 168 17.92 -11.16 15.00
C VAL A 168 18.91 -10.41 15.88
N LYS A 169 18.43 -9.56 16.78
CA LYS A 169 19.27 -8.86 17.74
C LYS A 169 19.77 -9.82 18.83
N LYS A 170 20.76 -9.38 19.63
CA LYS A 170 21.33 -10.18 20.71
C LYS A 170 20.32 -10.64 21.78
N ASP A 171 19.25 -9.87 21.96
CA ASP A 171 18.14 -10.17 22.86
C ASP A 171 17.10 -11.11 22.25
N GLY A 172 17.35 -11.65 21.06
CA GLY A 172 16.44 -12.52 20.33
C GLY A 172 15.38 -11.78 19.54
N THR A 173 15.27 -10.44 19.61
CA THR A 173 14.19 -9.69 18.97
C THR A 173 14.46 -9.39 17.51
N TYR A 174 13.37 -9.29 16.73
CA TYR A 174 13.36 -8.76 15.36
C TYR A 174 12.17 -7.85 15.15
N ARG A 175 12.25 -6.94 14.18
CA ARG A 175 11.15 -6.06 13.77
C ARG A 175 11.32 -5.65 12.32
N VAL A 176 10.20 -5.67 11.55
CA VAL A 176 10.16 -5.31 10.13
C VAL A 176 8.87 -4.56 9.85
N GLU A 177 8.95 -3.55 8.98
CA GLU A 177 7.79 -2.88 8.42
C GLU A 177 7.27 -3.67 7.22
N LEU A 178 5.95 -3.82 7.15
CA LEU A 178 5.23 -4.58 6.12
C LEU A 178 4.17 -3.70 5.46
N GLU A 179 3.77 -4.07 4.25
CA GLU A 179 2.61 -3.50 3.59
C GLU A 179 1.31 -4.17 4.07
N ARG A 180 0.20 -3.45 3.96
CA ARG A 180 -1.13 -3.95 4.31
C ARG A 180 -1.73 -4.80 3.19
N ASP A 181 -2.64 -5.71 3.55
CA ASP A 181 -3.40 -6.60 2.63
C ASP A 181 -2.49 -7.50 1.78
N ILE A 182 -1.36 -7.92 2.36
CA ILE A 182 -0.38 -8.79 1.71
C ILE A 182 -0.22 -10.10 2.48
N ARG A 183 0.02 -11.18 1.75
CA ARG A 183 0.43 -12.46 2.32
C ARG A 183 1.93 -12.58 2.33
N TYR A 184 2.46 -12.90 3.51
CA TYR A 184 3.87 -13.11 3.78
C TYR A 184 4.12 -14.54 4.22
N VAL A 185 5.24 -15.11 3.77
CA VAL A 185 5.81 -16.34 4.29
C VAL A 185 7.09 -15.97 5.03
N MET A 186 7.20 -16.41 6.27
CA MET A 186 8.32 -16.15 7.12
C MET A 186 9.05 -17.46 7.44
N MET A 187 10.36 -17.40 7.56
CA MET A 187 11.18 -18.53 7.96
C MET A 187 12.26 -18.08 8.94
N ALA A 188 12.19 -18.55 10.17
CA ALA A 188 13.27 -18.41 11.12
C ALA A 188 14.28 -19.54 10.95
N SER A 189 15.57 -19.21 10.98
CA SER A 189 16.66 -20.15 10.81
C SER A 189 17.88 -19.74 11.63
N ALA A 190 18.59 -20.74 12.19
CA ALA A 190 19.85 -20.55 12.88
C ALA A 190 20.74 -21.79 12.69
N ARG A 191 22.06 -21.58 12.80
CA ARG A 191 23.01 -22.69 12.68
C ARG A 191 22.84 -23.69 13.81
N GLY A 192 22.64 -24.96 13.48
CA GLY A 192 22.45 -26.06 14.46
C GLY A 192 21.02 -26.22 14.97
N TYR A 193 20.05 -25.52 14.35
CA TYR A 193 18.63 -25.60 14.65
C TYR A 193 17.81 -25.99 13.43
N LEU A 194 16.63 -26.57 13.63
CA LEU A 194 15.64 -26.81 12.62
C LEU A 194 14.94 -25.50 12.28
N ASN A 195 14.68 -25.25 11.00
CA ASN A 195 13.94 -24.06 10.56
C ASN A 195 12.47 -24.14 10.96
N GLN A 196 11.88 -22.99 11.26
CA GLN A 196 10.44 -22.86 11.51
C GLN A 196 9.84 -21.86 10.53
N ASN A 197 8.69 -22.21 9.95
CA ASN A 197 7.94 -21.36 9.02
C ASN A 197 6.68 -20.84 9.68
N TYR A 198 6.25 -19.66 9.22
CA TYR A 198 4.99 -19.03 9.59
C TYR A 198 4.40 -18.30 8.40
N GLU A 199 3.08 -18.37 8.22
CA GLU A 199 2.37 -17.60 7.21
C GLU A 199 1.56 -16.51 7.90
N LEU A 200 1.72 -15.26 7.42
CA LEU A 200 1.00 -14.09 7.88
C LEU A 200 0.22 -13.49 6.72
N HIS A 201 -1.01 -13.07 6.97
CA HIS A 201 -1.74 -12.17 6.11
C HIS A 201 -2.02 -10.88 6.87
N THR A 202 -1.40 -9.77 6.45
CA THR A 202 -1.73 -8.44 6.96
C THR A 202 -3.09 -8.04 6.41
N GLY A 203 -3.99 -7.55 7.28
CA GLY A 203 -5.33 -7.13 6.87
C GLY A 203 -5.34 -5.77 6.14
N PRO A 204 -6.54 -5.32 5.70
CA PRO A 204 -6.76 -3.98 5.14
C PRO A 204 -6.87 -2.93 6.26
N GLU A 205 -5.91 -2.91 7.17
CA GLU A 205 -5.92 -2.11 8.40
C GLU A 205 -6.13 -0.62 8.13
N GLU A 206 -6.97 0.02 8.93
CA GLU A 206 -7.24 1.47 8.88
C GLU A 206 -6.43 2.28 9.90
N LYS A 207 -5.61 1.61 10.70
CA LYS A 207 -4.73 2.18 11.74
C LYS A 207 -3.44 1.39 11.81
N ASN A 208 -2.44 1.98 12.49
CA ASN A 208 -1.19 1.28 12.75
C ASN A 208 -1.45 -0.03 13.50
N GLU A 209 -0.83 -1.10 13.02
CA GLU A 209 -0.95 -2.44 13.59
C GLU A 209 0.43 -3.05 13.76
N THR A 210 0.60 -3.87 14.81
CA THR A 210 1.81 -4.64 15.04
C THR A 210 1.43 -6.10 15.26
N TYR A 211 1.88 -6.96 14.35
CA TYR A 211 1.73 -8.39 14.46
C TYR A 211 2.88 -8.97 15.26
N ILE A 212 2.58 -9.85 16.21
CA ILE A 212 3.59 -10.52 17.03
C ILE A 212 3.72 -11.96 16.56
N VAL A 213 4.92 -12.37 16.14
CA VAL A 213 5.23 -13.73 15.71
C VAL A 213 6.53 -14.17 16.35
N ASP A 214 6.43 -15.12 17.27
CA ASP A 214 7.55 -15.69 17.98
C ASP A 214 7.95 -17.05 17.38
N PHE A 215 9.25 -17.31 17.31
CA PHE A 215 9.80 -18.57 16.83
C PHE A 215 10.58 -19.25 17.93
N PHE A 216 10.33 -20.55 18.09
CA PHE A 216 11.04 -21.40 19.06
C PHE A 216 11.72 -22.56 18.32
N LEU A 217 13.01 -22.41 18.03
CA LEU A 217 13.74 -23.36 17.21
C LEU A 217 14.27 -24.55 18.01
N SER A 218 14.05 -25.75 17.48
CA SER A 218 14.59 -26.97 18.08
C SER A 218 16.03 -27.24 17.63
N PRO A 219 16.98 -27.47 18.53
CA PRO A 219 18.33 -27.84 18.13
C PRO A 219 18.34 -29.21 17.42
N ILE A 220 19.11 -29.35 16.35
CA ILE A 220 19.25 -30.60 15.58
C ILE A 220 19.74 -31.76 16.43
N SER A 221 20.50 -31.45 17.50
CA SER A 221 21.01 -32.46 18.43
C SER A 221 19.98 -33.07 19.40
N LYS A 222 18.82 -32.41 19.56
CA LYS A 222 17.71 -32.96 20.39
C LYS A 222 16.90 -33.94 19.52
N PRO A 223 16.61 -35.16 20.06
CA PRO A 223 15.73 -36.10 19.34
C PRO A 223 14.36 -35.47 19.08
N VAL A 224 13.90 -35.51 17.85
CA VAL A 224 12.53 -35.16 17.53
C VAL A 224 11.66 -36.38 17.80
N VAL A 225 10.71 -36.25 18.72
CA VAL A 225 9.71 -37.31 18.96
C VAL A 225 8.68 -37.23 17.86
N ILE A 226 8.62 -38.27 17.03
CA ILE A 226 7.62 -38.39 16.00
C ILE A 226 6.56 -39.38 16.54
N ASP A 227 5.43 -38.85 16.92
CA ASP A 227 4.29 -39.65 17.33
C ASP A 227 3.68 -40.41 16.16
N ASN A 228 3.03 -41.55 16.50
CA ASN A 228 2.27 -42.35 15.53
C ASN A 228 3.08 -43.01 14.40
N ILE A 229 4.36 -43.36 14.67
CA ILE A 229 5.15 -44.20 13.77
C ILE A 229 4.95 -45.66 14.16
N PHE A 230 4.26 -46.41 13.32
CA PHE A 230 3.95 -47.83 13.56
C PHE A 230 4.47 -48.72 12.43
N TYR A 231 4.93 -49.89 12.80
CA TYR A 231 5.33 -50.98 11.91
C TYR A 231 4.39 -52.19 12.16
N ASP A 232 4.17 -53.01 11.17
CA ASP A 232 3.60 -54.31 11.41
C ASP A 232 4.59 -55.23 12.09
N PHE A 233 4.07 -56.15 12.86
CA PHE A 233 4.94 -57.13 13.55
C PHE A 233 5.82 -57.88 12.53
N ASP A 234 7.12 -57.92 12.84
CA ASP A 234 8.14 -58.53 11.99
C ASP A 234 8.26 -57.98 10.55
N LYS A 235 7.93 -56.69 10.34
CA LYS A 235 8.08 -56.01 9.03
C LYS A 235 8.84 -54.68 9.19
N ALA A 236 9.70 -54.40 8.22
CA ALA A 236 10.44 -53.14 8.15
C ALA A 236 9.66 -52.04 7.33
N THR A 237 8.41 -52.32 6.98
CA THR A 237 7.60 -51.37 6.17
C THR A 237 6.69 -50.54 7.06
N LEU A 238 6.74 -49.23 6.87
CA LEU A 238 5.87 -48.27 7.56
C LEU A 238 4.39 -48.48 7.18
N ARG A 239 3.52 -48.41 8.14
CA ARG A 239 2.06 -48.39 7.90
C ARG A 239 1.66 -47.07 7.20
N PRO A 240 0.49 -47.06 6.49
CA PRO A 240 0.01 -45.84 5.80
C PRO A 240 -0.10 -44.62 6.72
N GLU A 241 -0.55 -44.82 7.98
CA GLU A 241 -0.70 -43.75 8.98
C GLU A 241 0.67 -43.14 9.34
N SER A 242 1.70 -43.97 9.45
CA SER A 242 3.06 -43.54 9.75
C SER A 242 3.68 -42.76 8.58
N LYS A 243 3.37 -43.13 7.34
CA LYS A 243 3.80 -42.36 6.15
C LYS A 243 3.19 -40.96 6.16
N LYS A 244 1.90 -40.86 6.50
CA LYS A 244 1.22 -39.57 6.58
C LYS A 244 1.83 -38.66 7.66
N ALA A 245 2.15 -39.19 8.83
CA ALA A 245 2.81 -38.44 9.90
C ALA A 245 4.21 -37.94 9.48
N LEU A 246 4.99 -38.75 8.74
CA LEU A 246 6.29 -38.34 8.19
C LEU A 246 6.14 -37.29 7.06
N ASP A 247 5.15 -37.42 6.20
CA ASP A 247 4.88 -36.45 5.13
C ASP A 247 4.42 -35.09 5.66
N GLU A 248 3.74 -35.04 6.80
CA GLU A 248 3.37 -33.81 7.50
C GLU A 248 4.58 -33.10 8.13
N MET A 249 5.63 -33.84 8.50
CA MET A 249 6.86 -33.31 9.06
C MET A 249 7.79 -32.68 8.00
N ILE A 250 7.64 -33.05 6.72
CA ILE A 250 8.48 -32.58 5.61
C ILE A 250 7.93 -31.29 4.98
N LYS A 251 6.70 -30.91 5.30
CA LYS A 251 6.06 -29.68 4.83
C LYS A 251 6.47 -28.49 5.69
#